data_330acea3deb89d151be9d744f39d42cc
#
_entry.id   330acea3deb89d151be9d744f39d42cc
#
_cell.length_a   1.000
_cell.length_b   1.000
_cell.length_c   1.000
_cell.angle_alpha   90.00
_cell.angle_beta   90.00
_cell.angle_gamma   90.00
#
_symmetry.space_group_name_H-M   'P 1'
#
loop_
_entity.id
_entity.type
_entity.pdbx_description
1 polymer ?
#
loop_
_entity_poly.entity_id
_entity_poly.type
_entity_poly.pdbx_seq_one_letter_code
_entity_poly.pdbx_strand_id
1 'polypeptide(L)'
;DSADQQSVIKQLLKEYHLADETYQPRMVLGRISAAKNRMEGPESFMNTWNPRDKEIGKLYEGYMKSLKEASALDFDDLLLKTVEVFESSAEVRQKYAEQSGRQNP
;
A
#
# COMPACT_ATOMS: atom_id res chain seq x y z
N ASP A 1 -7.60 5.55 -4.64
CA ASP A 1 -7.86 6.78 -5.37
C ASP A 1 -6.84 6.98 -6.48
N SER A 2 -7.32 7.32 -7.66
CA SER A 2 -6.49 7.50 -8.85
C SER A 2 -5.43 8.60 -8.66
N ALA A 3 -5.79 9.70 -7.99
CA ALA A 3 -4.86 10.80 -7.74
C ALA A 3 -3.72 10.37 -6.83
N ASP A 4 -4.01 9.58 -5.79
CA ASP A 4 -3.00 9.05 -4.88
C ASP A 4 -2.08 8.06 -5.60
N GLN A 5 -2.64 7.24 -6.47
CA GLN A 5 -1.86 6.30 -7.27
C GLN A 5 -0.91 7.02 -8.20
N GLN A 6 -1.37 8.08 -8.84
CA GLN A 6 -0.52 8.89 -9.71
C GLN A 6 0.59 9.57 -8.92
N SER A 7 0.31 10.02 -7.70
CA SER A 7 1.32 10.63 -6.83
C SER A 7 2.45 9.66 -6.51
N VAL A 8 2.13 8.40 -6.26
CA VAL A 8 3.14 7.37 -6.02
C VAL A 8 4.03 7.19 -7.25
N ILE A 9 3.43 7.12 -8.44
CA ILE A 9 4.20 6.99 -9.68
C ILE A 9 5.10 8.23 -9.89
N LYS A 10 4.59 9.43 -9.64
CA LYS A 10 5.37 10.66 -9.76
C LYS A 10 6.59 10.64 -8.84
N GLN A 11 6.40 10.16 -7.60
CA GLN A 11 7.49 10.05 -6.65
C GLN A 11 8.55 9.06 -7.14
N LEU A 12 8.12 7.92 -7.66
CA LEU A 12 9.04 6.91 -8.21
C LEU A 12 9.80 7.43 -9.41
N LEU A 13 9.15 8.19 -10.28
CA LEU A 13 9.83 8.81 -11.43
C LEU A 13 10.97 9.70 -10.96
N LYS A 14 10.76 10.49 -9.92
CA LYS A 14 11.81 11.32 -9.35
C LYS A 14 12.94 10.48 -8.78
N GLU A 15 12.62 9.45 -8.03
CA GLU A 15 13.62 8.56 -7.43
C GLU A 15 14.47 7.85 -8.48
N TYR A 16 13.86 7.46 -9.57
CA TYR A 16 14.54 6.72 -10.64
C TYR A 16 15.13 7.64 -11.70
N HIS A 17 15.00 8.97 -11.53
CA HIS A 17 15.50 9.96 -12.46
C HIS A 17 14.91 9.81 -13.87
N LEU A 18 13.62 9.51 -13.93
CA LEU A 18 12.89 9.36 -15.18
C LEU A 18 12.02 10.59 -15.42
N ALA A 19 11.93 11.00 -16.68
CA ALA A 19 11.12 12.16 -17.04
C ALA A 19 9.64 11.81 -17.07
N ASP A 20 8.80 12.59 -16.37
CA ASP A 20 7.36 12.37 -16.34
C ASP A 20 6.69 12.72 -17.67
N GLU A 21 7.38 13.42 -18.55
CA GLU A 21 6.92 13.69 -19.90
C GLU A 21 6.94 12.42 -20.77
N THR A 22 8.00 11.61 -20.60
CA THR A 22 8.15 10.34 -21.33
C THR A 22 7.35 9.22 -20.68
N TYR A 23 7.32 9.21 -19.35
CA TYR A 23 6.63 8.18 -18.56
C TYR A 23 5.50 8.82 -17.77
N GLN A 24 4.46 9.23 -18.48
CA GLN A 24 3.32 9.89 -17.84
C GLN A 24 2.69 8.97 -16.81
N PRO A 25 2.44 9.48 -15.58
CA PRO A 25 1.90 8.63 -14.51
C PRO A 25 0.62 7.88 -14.88
N ARG A 26 -0.26 8.54 -15.61
CA ARG A 26 -1.51 7.91 -16.05
C ARG A 26 -1.25 6.73 -16.99
N MET A 27 -0.31 6.90 -17.91
CA MET A 27 0.07 5.85 -18.86
C MET A 27 0.72 4.67 -18.12
N VAL A 28 1.63 4.96 -17.21
CA VAL A 28 2.31 3.94 -16.42
C VAL A 28 1.29 3.14 -15.60
N LEU A 29 0.38 3.81 -14.92
CA LEU A 29 -0.67 3.16 -14.16
C LEU A 29 -1.55 2.29 -15.06
N GLY A 30 -1.89 2.78 -16.24
CA GLY A 30 -2.68 2.01 -17.22
C GLY A 30 -1.99 0.72 -17.61
N ARG A 31 -0.67 0.78 -17.86
CA ARG A 31 0.13 -0.40 -18.21
C ARG A 31 0.19 -1.39 -17.06
N ILE A 32 0.39 -0.89 -15.84
CA ILE A 32 0.40 -1.72 -14.63
C ILE A 32 -0.95 -2.40 -14.41
N SER A 33 -2.02 -1.64 -14.51
CA SER A 33 -3.38 -2.18 -14.35
C SER A 33 -3.70 -3.25 -15.37
N ALA A 34 -3.32 -3.02 -16.63
CA ALA A 34 -3.52 -4.00 -17.69
C ALA A 34 -2.76 -5.30 -17.40
N ALA A 35 -1.52 -5.18 -16.93
CA ALA A 35 -0.72 -6.34 -16.58
C ALA A 35 -1.34 -7.11 -15.41
N LYS A 36 -1.80 -6.41 -14.38
CA LYS A 36 -2.48 -7.04 -13.23
C LYS A 36 -3.72 -7.80 -13.66
N ASN A 37 -4.50 -7.22 -14.58
CA ASN A 37 -5.70 -7.88 -15.10
C ASN A 37 -5.36 -9.18 -15.85
N ARG A 38 -4.16 -9.28 -16.40
CA ARG A 38 -3.67 -10.50 -17.05
C ARG A 38 -2.89 -11.40 -16.09
N MET A 39 -2.86 -11.04 -14.81
CA MET A 39 -2.12 -11.76 -13.77
C MET A 39 -0.62 -11.80 -14.07
N GLU A 40 -0.10 -10.74 -14.68
CA GLU A 40 1.32 -10.61 -14.99
C GLU A 40 1.99 -9.66 -13.99
N GLY A 41 3.16 -10.05 -13.51
CA GLY A 41 3.94 -9.24 -12.60
C GLY A 41 4.95 -8.36 -13.32
N PRO A 42 5.81 -7.64 -12.56
CA PRO A 42 6.85 -6.78 -13.16
C PRO A 42 7.79 -7.52 -14.09
N GLU A 43 7.99 -8.81 -13.89
CA GLU A 43 8.89 -9.62 -14.71
C GLU A 43 8.45 -9.68 -16.16
N SER A 44 7.15 -9.51 -16.44
CA SER A 44 6.65 -9.49 -17.81
C SER A 44 7.20 -8.31 -18.61
N PHE A 45 7.54 -7.21 -17.92
CA PHE A 45 8.17 -6.05 -18.55
C PHE A 45 9.69 -6.18 -18.61
N MET A 46 10.27 -6.99 -17.75
CA MET A 46 11.73 -7.18 -17.69
C MET A 46 12.26 -8.08 -18.78
N ASN A 47 11.42 -8.99 -19.29
CA ASN A 47 11.79 -9.94 -20.33
C ASN A 47 11.65 -9.35 -21.73
N THR A 48 12.04 -8.10 -21.91
CA THR A 48 11.97 -7.41 -23.19
C THR A 48 13.31 -6.72 -23.45
N TRP A 49 13.62 -6.53 -24.73
CA TRP A 49 14.79 -5.75 -25.10
C TRP A 49 14.50 -4.25 -25.17
N ASN A 50 13.23 -3.85 -25.06
CA ASN A 50 12.82 -2.46 -25.13
C ASN A 50 13.14 -1.75 -23.79
N PRO A 51 14.08 -0.77 -23.78
CA PRO A 51 14.46 -0.09 -22.54
C PRO A 51 13.28 0.60 -21.84
N ARG A 52 12.33 1.11 -22.61
CA ARG A 52 11.17 1.80 -22.06
C ARG A 52 10.30 0.85 -21.24
N ASP A 53 10.08 -0.36 -21.79
CA ASP A 53 9.30 -1.37 -21.07
C ASP A 53 10.01 -1.83 -19.81
N LYS A 54 11.34 -1.96 -19.86
CA LYS A 54 12.12 -2.30 -18.67
C LYS A 54 11.96 -1.24 -17.57
N GLU A 55 11.95 0.03 -17.95
CA GLU A 55 11.75 1.12 -16.97
C GLU A 55 10.34 1.06 -16.38
N ILE A 56 9.34 0.76 -17.19
CA ILE A 56 7.97 0.58 -16.70
C ILE A 56 7.91 -0.60 -15.72
N GLY A 57 8.65 -1.67 -15.99
CA GLY A 57 8.74 -2.80 -15.07
C GLY A 57 9.34 -2.41 -13.73
N LYS A 58 10.37 -1.59 -13.72
CA LYS A 58 10.96 -1.07 -12.48
C LYS A 58 9.96 -0.20 -11.72
N LEU A 59 9.20 0.63 -12.43
CA LEU A 59 8.16 1.44 -11.82
C LEU A 59 7.06 0.57 -11.21
N TYR A 60 6.71 -0.50 -11.88
CA TYR A 60 5.74 -1.46 -11.38
C TYR A 60 6.23 -2.11 -10.07
N GLU A 61 7.48 -2.55 -10.04
CA GLU A 61 8.08 -3.10 -8.81
C GLU A 61 8.04 -2.09 -7.67
N GLY A 62 8.48 -0.86 -7.94
CA GLY A 62 8.49 0.21 -6.94
C GLY A 62 7.09 0.55 -6.47
N TYR A 63 6.13 0.54 -7.37
CA TYR A 63 4.74 0.80 -7.05
C TYR A 63 4.18 -0.27 -6.10
N MET A 64 4.41 -1.54 -6.40
CA MET A 64 3.97 -2.64 -5.53
C MET A 64 4.61 -2.56 -4.16
N LYS A 65 5.89 -2.23 -4.12
CA LYS A 65 6.63 -2.07 -2.86
C LYS A 65 6.04 -0.92 -2.03
N SER A 66 5.75 0.20 -2.68
CA SER A 66 5.15 1.37 -2.01
C SER A 66 3.78 1.04 -1.43
N LEU A 67 2.96 0.31 -2.19
CA LEU A 67 1.64 -0.12 -1.71
C LEU A 67 1.76 -1.05 -0.51
N LYS A 68 2.71 -1.97 -0.57
CA LYS A 68 2.94 -2.93 0.52
C LYS A 68 3.39 -2.21 1.79
N GLU A 69 4.29 -1.25 1.66
CA GLU A 69 4.76 -0.46 2.79
C GLU A 69 3.62 0.37 3.41
N ALA A 70 2.79 0.99 2.56
CA ALA A 70 1.62 1.74 3.02
C ALA A 70 0.62 0.84 3.74
N SER A 71 0.37 -0.35 3.21
CA SER A 71 -0.53 -1.33 3.85
C SER A 71 0.02 -1.78 5.19
N ALA A 72 1.33 -1.98 5.30
CA ALA A 72 1.96 -2.37 6.56
C ALA A 72 1.80 -1.29 7.61
N LEU A 73 1.97 -0.01 7.22
CA LEU A 73 1.77 1.12 8.13
C LEU A 73 0.31 1.22 8.60
N ASP A 74 -0.62 1.07 7.66
CA ASP A 74 -2.06 1.10 7.99
C ASP A 74 -2.42 -0.03 8.94
N PHE A 75 -1.84 -1.20 8.72
CA PHE A 75 -2.07 -2.36 9.56
C PHE A 75 -1.55 -2.11 10.98
N ASP A 76 -0.37 -1.51 11.10
CA ASP A 76 0.21 -1.16 12.41
C ASP A 76 -0.66 -0.15 13.13
N ASP A 77 -1.17 0.87 12.43
CA ASP A 77 -2.08 1.86 13.01
C ASP A 77 -3.35 1.20 13.51
N LEU A 78 -3.92 0.29 12.74
CA LEU A 78 -5.12 -0.45 13.13
C LEU A 78 -4.86 -1.30 14.37
N LEU A 79 -3.69 -1.94 14.44
CA LEU A 79 -3.30 -2.73 15.60
C LEU A 79 -3.20 -1.87 16.85
N LEU A 80 -2.56 -0.71 16.76
CA LEU A 80 -2.41 0.21 17.88
C LEU A 80 -3.77 0.68 18.39
N LYS A 81 -4.66 1.06 17.49
CA LYS A 81 -6.01 1.48 17.84
C LYS A 81 -6.80 0.35 18.47
N THR A 82 -6.64 -0.86 17.96
CA THR A 82 -7.31 -2.05 18.51
C THR A 82 -6.84 -2.32 19.93
N VAL A 83 -5.54 -2.19 20.19
CA VAL A 83 -4.97 -2.37 21.52
C VAL A 83 -5.52 -1.31 22.47
N GLU A 84 -5.56 -0.06 22.04
CA GLU A 84 -6.11 1.04 22.86
C GLU A 84 -7.57 0.80 23.25
N VAL A 85 -8.39 0.40 22.28
CA VAL A 85 -9.80 0.08 22.52
C VAL A 85 -9.92 -1.11 23.47
N PHE A 86 -9.10 -2.11 23.28
CA PHE A 86 -9.12 -3.30 24.14
C PHE A 86 -8.75 -2.96 25.58
N GLU A 87 -7.73 -2.15 25.79
CA GLU A 87 -7.34 -1.69 27.14
C GLU A 87 -8.45 -0.88 27.80
N SER A 88 -9.05 0.04 27.05
CA SER A 88 -10.18 0.83 27.57
C SER A 88 -11.36 -0.04 27.94
N SER A 89 -11.66 -1.05 27.12
CA SER A 89 -12.74 -1.98 27.38
C SER A 89 -12.48 -2.82 28.63
N ALA A 90 -11.23 -3.23 28.82
CA ALA A 90 -10.85 -4.00 30.01
C ALA A 90 -11.03 -3.17 31.29
N GLU A 91 -10.65 -1.90 31.26
CA GLU A 91 -10.86 -1.00 32.40
C GLU A 91 -12.34 -0.81 32.70
N VAL A 92 -13.14 -0.60 31.68
CA VAL A 92 -14.59 -0.44 31.85
C VAL A 92 -15.20 -1.72 32.43
N ARG A 93 -14.81 -2.86 31.93
CA ARG A 93 -15.31 -4.14 32.43
C ARG A 93 -14.92 -4.37 33.89
N GLN A 94 -13.70 -4.01 34.24
CA GLN A 94 -13.23 -4.14 35.61
C GLN A 94 -14.03 -3.25 36.57
N LYS A 95 -14.26 -2.00 36.18
CA LYS A 95 -15.07 -1.06 36.98
C LYS A 95 -16.49 -1.59 37.16
N TYR A 96 -17.08 -2.10 36.11
CA TYR A 96 -18.41 -2.64 36.12
C TYR A 96 -18.51 -3.84 37.08
N ALA A 97 -17.53 -4.73 37.02
CA ALA A 97 -17.48 -5.91 37.87
C ALA A 97 -17.36 -5.50 39.35
N GLU A 98 -16.54 -4.50 39.67
CA GLU A 98 -16.36 -4.01 41.01
C GLU A 98 -17.65 -3.39 41.56
N GLN A 99 -18.32 -2.58 40.73
CA GLN A 99 -19.57 -1.92 41.13
C GLN A 99 -20.71 -2.90 41.34
N SER A 100 -20.80 -3.90 40.53
CA SER A 100 -21.88 -4.88 40.60
C SER A 100 -21.62 -5.99 41.61
N GLY A 101 -20.39 -6.08 42.13
CA GLY A 101 -20.03 -7.17 43.03
C GLY A 101 -20.09 -8.52 42.38
N ARG A 102 -20.14 -8.56 41.05
CA ARG A 102 -20.28 -9.79 40.30
C ARG A 102 -18.95 -10.16 39.67
N GLN A 103 -18.59 -11.40 39.85
CA GLN A 103 -17.43 -11.95 39.13
C GLN A 103 -17.91 -12.67 37.89
N ASN A 104 -17.20 -12.41 36.80
CA ASN A 104 -17.49 -13.13 35.57
C ASN A 104 -16.91 -14.53 35.66
N PRO A 105 -17.71 -15.51 35.32
CA PRO A 105 -17.22 -16.86 35.25
C PRO A 105 -16.19 -17.05 34.17
#